data_e843d8e29751dce416ca3bbbe48f992a
#
_entry.id   e843d8e29751dce416ca3bbbe48f992a
#
_cell.length_a   1.000
_cell.length_b   1.000
_cell.length_c   1.000
_cell.angle_alpha   90.00
_cell.angle_beta   90.00
_cell.angle_gamma   90.00
#
_symmetry.space_group_name_H-M   'P 1'
#
loop_
_entity.id
_entity.type
_entity.pdbx_description
1 polymer ?
#
loop_
_entity_poly.entity_id
_entity_poly.type
_entity_poly.pdbx_seq_one_letter_code
_entity_poly.pdbx_strand_id
1 'polypeptide(L)'
;MRSMPVVLWAVLGLLGGCARPGPSPAASGPANAGLPPWPDRPRASAGEAFTRAWSDGRAELSGYRARVNRYGEMREGELVLIYVTEPMDRRTWVKDDAVAAPHRVGVLKLNASLRFQTGVYPYSVLTSVFAPVDRYRDEAFAPVKITLSVQEWCGHVFHGVWPGDGRAAEQVMSYFAEEGERRRDVATPGGTLYEDALLIQLRELDGPFAGGGDWRGSLVPSLWSIRRAHRPTAAVEATITRSRAQRDGAEVHRFVLRYGGYTRTLDVEPGGARRILGWQASDGEDVHLVRTARLPYWQLNHNGDEGQRALFGLGDGGEAPDGAPRTPP
;
A
#
# COMPACT_ATOMS: atom_id res chain seq x y z
N MET A 1 -9.75 81.73 -5.05
CA MET A 1 -9.55 80.74 -3.98
C MET A 1 -10.88 80.02 -3.80
N ARG A 2 -10.99 78.79 -4.37
CA ARG A 2 -12.20 77.98 -4.32
C ARG A 2 -11.93 76.80 -3.35
N SER A 3 -12.74 76.73 -2.30
CA SER A 3 -12.74 75.67 -1.29
C SER A 3 -13.38 74.40 -1.81
N MET A 4 -12.68 73.25 -1.77
CA MET A 4 -13.23 71.91 -2.06
C MET A 4 -13.79 71.31 -0.75
N PRO A 5 -14.93 70.61 -0.81
CA PRO A 5 -15.49 69.93 0.35
C PRO A 5 -14.80 68.56 0.56
N VAL A 6 -14.49 68.22 1.80
CA VAL A 6 -14.04 66.93 2.24
C VAL A 6 -15.24 65.98 2.32
N VAL A 7 -15.20 64.88 1.54
CA VAL A 7 -16.19 63.80 1.63
C VAL A 7 -15.69 62.77 2.63
N LEU A 8 -16.39 62.67 3.76
CA LEU A 8 -16.14 61.66 4.81
C LEU A 8 -16.82 60.32 4.36
N TRP A 9 -16.05 59.29 4.07
CA TRP A 9 -16.57 57.94 3.85
C TRP A 9 -16.71 57.25 5.21
N ALA A 10 -17.95 56.96 5.60
CA ALA A 10 -18.24 56.12 6.76
C ALA A 10 -18.08 54.63 6.30
N VAL A 11 -17.09 53.96 6.87
CA VAL A 11 -16.92 52.51 6.70
C VAL A 11 -17.86 51.80 7.66
N LEU A 12 -18.99 51.29 7.15
CA LEU A 12 -19.85 50.34 7.85
C LEU A 12 -19.15 49.00 7.91
N GLY A 13 -18.63 48.62 9.07
CA GLY A 13 -18.09 47.28 9.32
C GLY A 13 -19.24 46.24 9.37
N LEU A 14 -19.43 45.49 8.31
CA LEU A 14 -20.22 44.26 8.32
C LEU A 14 -19.40 43.17 9.03
N LEU A 15 -19.72 42.93 10.30
CA LEU A 15 -19.32 41.71 11.01
C LEU A 15 -20.06 40.52 10.40
N GLY A 16 -19.54 40.00 9.30
CA GLY A 16 -19.94 38.71 8.73
C GLY A 16 -19.42 37.60 9.64
N GLY A 17 -20.25 37.06 10.52
CA GLY A 17 -19.96 35.86 11.26
C GLY A 17 -19.73 34.73 10.27
N CYS A 18 -18.53 34.14 10.23
CA CYS A 18 -18.27 32.90 9.54
C CYS A 18 -19.09 31.79 10.21
N ALA A 19 -20.28 31.53 9.72
CA ALA A 19 -21.01 30.32 10.04
C ALA A 19 -20.13 29.13 9.62
N ARG A 20 -19.73 28.28 10.56
CA ARG A 20 -19.11 26.99 10.25
C ARG A 20 -20.06 26.24 9.32
N PRO A 21 -19.60 25.77 8.15
CA PRO A 21 -20.43 24.91 7.35
C PRO A 21 -20.77 23.68 8.19
N GLY A 22 -22.06 23.39 8.34
CA GLY A 22 -22.54 22.16 8.93
C GLY A 22 -21.93 20.97 8.18
N PRO A 23 -21.90 19.77 8.81
CA PRO A 23 -21.35 18.60 8.14
C PRO A 23 -22.05 18.44 6.80
N SER A 24 -21.29 18.55 5.70
CA SER A 24 -21.78 18.21 4.38
C SER A 24 -22.38 16.81 4.43
N PRO A 25 -23.57 16.58 3.84
CA PRO A 25 -24.05 15.23 3.68
C PRO A 25 -22.94 14.44 2.99
N ALA A 26 -22.53 13.33 3.61
CA ALA A 26 -21.49 12.46 3.06
C ALA A 26 -21.87 12.22 1.59
N ALA A 27 -21.03 12.71 0.68
CA ALA A 27 -21.16 12.37 -0.72
C ALA A 27 -21.18 10.86 -0.75
N SER A 28 -22.29 10.27 -1.17
CA SER A 28 -22.38 8.86 -1.47
C SER A 28 -21.36 8.63 -2.58
N GLY A 29 -20.13 8.25 -2.18
CA GLY A 29 -19.14 7.75 -3.12
C GLY A 29 -19.82 6.65 -3.94
N PRO A 30 -19.30 6.30 -5.12
CA PRO A 30 -19.91 5.28 -5.94
C PRO A 30 -20.13 4.08 -5.01
N ALA A 31 -21.39 3.85 -4.65
CA ALA A 31 -21.77 2.69 -3.88
C ALA A 31 -21.04 1.52 -4.52
N ASN A 32 -20.56 0.55 -3.73
CA ASN A 32 -20.05 -0.75 -4.20
C ASN A 32 -21.20 -1.50 -4.91
N ALA A 33 -21.86 -0.80 -5.86
CA ALA A 33 -22.98 -1.29 -6.62
C ALA A 33 -22.49 -2.45 -7.47
N GLY A 34 -22.77 -3.66 -7.01
CA GLY A 34 -22.42 -4.89 -7.70
C GLY A 34 -21.46 -5.82 -7.00
N LEU A 35 -20.77 -5.41 -5.92
CA LEU A 35 -20.03 -6.39 -5.10
C LEU A 35 -21.00 -7.10 -4.17
N PRO A 36 -20.89 -8.43 -3.98
CA PRO A 36 -21.67 -9.13 -2.98
C PRO A 36 -21.39 -8.53 -1.60
N PRO A 37 -22.40 -8.38 -0.75
CA PRO A 37 -22.20 -7.87 0.59
C PRO A 37 -21.21 -8.80 1.31
N TRP A 38 -20.22 -8.21 1.96
CA TRP A 38 -19.34 -8.93 2.87
C TRP A 38 -20.20 -9.54 3.99
N PRO A 39 -19.81 -10.71 4.53
CA PRO A 39 -20.53 -11.30 5.63
C PRO A 39 -20.66 -10.29 6.78
N ASP A 40 -21.83 -10.27 7.41
CA ASP A 40 -22.17 -9.29 8.46
C ASP A 40 -21.31 -9.43 9.73
N ARG A 41 -20.60 -10.55 9.87
CA ARG A 41 -19.75 -10.83 11.01
C ARG A 41 -18.44 -11.44 10.54
N PRO A 42 -17.30 -11.10 11.18
CA PRO A 42 -16.04 -11.77 10.94
C PRO A 42 -16.16 -13.25 11.32
N ARG A 43 -15.50 -14.13 10.59
CA ARG A 43 -15.47 -15.58 10.89
C ARG A 43 -14.59 -15.90 12.09
N ALA A 44 -13.54 -15.11 12.33
CA ALA A 44 -12.67 -15.17 13.48
C ALA A 44 -11.98 -13.82 13.67
N SER A 45 -11.68 -13.44 14.90
CA SER A 45 -10.83 -12.28 15.20
C SER A 45 -9.37 -12.66 15.11
N ALA A 46 -8.50 -11.68 14.86
CA ALA A 46 -7.07 -11.84 14.98
C ALA A 46 -6.69 -12.27 16.42
N GLY A 47 -5.69 -13.12 16.52
CA GLY A 47 -5.24 -13.65 17.80
C GLY A 47 -4.75 -12.57 18.77
N GLU A 48 -4.75 -12.90 20.07
CA GLU A 48 -4.30 -11.97 21.12
C GLU A 48 -2.88 -11.49 20.92
N ALA A 49 -2.00 -12.34 20.36
CA ALA A 49 -0.60 -11.98 20.08
C ALA A 49 -0.53 -10.86 19.03
N PHE A 50 -1.34 -10.95 17.97
CA PHE A 50 -1.44 -9.90 16.97
C PHE A 50 -1.99 -8.61 17.59
N THR A 51 -3.10 -8.69 18.29
CA THR A 51 -3.74 -7.53 18.93
C THR A 51 -2.75 -6.82 19.85
N ARG A 52 -2.05 -7.56 20.70
CA ARG A 52 -1.07 -7.00 21.64
C ARG A 52 0.09 -6.29 20.92
N ALA A 53 0.56 -6.83 19.80
CA ALA A 53 1.66 -6.25 19.03
C ALA A 53 1.26 -5.01 18.20
N TRP A 54 0.00 -4.92 17.78
CA TRP A 54 -0.47 -3.92 16.81
C TRP A 54 -1.45 -2.89 17.38
N SER A 55 -1.77 -2.95 18.68
CA SER A 55 -2.66 -1.98 19.36
C SER A 55 -1.89 -0.91 20.14
N ASP A 56 -0.61 -0.72 19.90
CA ASP A 56 0.24 0.27 20.60
C ASP A 56 0.12 1.70 20.03
N GLY A 57 -0.75 1.92 19.06
CA GLY A 57 -0.95 3.24 18.43
C GLY A 57 0.22 3.70 17.57
N ARG A 58 1.06 2.79 17.08
CA ARG A 58 2.22 3.09 16.24
C ARG A 58 2.17 2.34 14.92
N ALA A 59 2.70 2.95 13.86
CA ALA A 59 3.00 2.25 12.63
C ALA A 59 4.37 1.58 12.70
N GLU A 60 4.53 0.47 12.01
CA GLU A 60 5.84 -0.09 11.68
C GLU A 60 6.28 0.49 10.33
N LEU A 61 7.44 1.12 10.30
CA LEU A 61 8.09 1.64 9.10
C LEU A 61 9.36 0.83 8.85
N SER A 62 9.41 0.15 7.71
CA SER A 62 10.58 -0.60 7.27
C SER A 62 11.11 0.05 6.00
N GLY A 63 12.34 0.56 6.05
CA GLY A 63 13.01 1.16 4.91
C GLY A 63 13.91 0.15 4.20
N TYR A 64 13.88 0.17 2.89
CA TYR A 64 14.59 -0.75 2.02
C TYR A 64 15.38 0.00 0.96
N ARG A 65 16.55 -0.54 0.58
CA ARG A 65 17.16 -0.25 -0.72
C ARG A 65 16.48 -1.14 -1.75
N ALA A 66 16.14 -0.55 -2.88
CA ALA A 66 15.44 -1.25 -3.95
C ALA A 66 16.14 -1.02 -5.28
N ARG A 67 16.26 -2.08 -6.08
CA ARG A 67 16.58 -1.99 -7.51
C ARG A 67 15.37 -2.48 -8.28
N VAL A 68 14.86 -1.65 -9.18
CA VAL A 68 13.64 -1.96 -9.94
C VAL A 68 13.87 -1.78 -11.42
N ASN A 69 13.25 -2.63 -12.23
CA ASN A 69 13.32 -2.51 -13.68
C ASN A 69 12.30 -1.47 -14.16
N ARG A 70 12.79 -0.45 -14.91
CA ARG A 70 11.92 0.48 -15.63
C ARG A 70 12.58 0.87 -16.95
N TYR A 71 11.82 0.74 -18.04
CA TYR A 71 12.29 1.00 -19.42
C TYR A 71 13.51 0.15 -19.83
N GLY A 72 13.54 -1.11 -19.38
CA GLY A 72 14.63 -2.03 -19.71
C GLY A 72 15.93 -1.84 -18.92
N GLU A 73 15.96 -0.88 -17.98
CA GLU A 73 17.13 -0.60 -17.15
C GLU A 73 16.80 -0.76 -15.66
N MET A 74 17.80 -1.18 -14.89
CA MET A 74 17.69 -1.24 -13.43
C MET A 74 17.89 0.15 -12.82
N ARG A 75 16.97 0.53 -11.93
CA ARG A 75 16.96 1.83 -11.24
C ARG A 75 17.14 1.61 -9.75
N GLU A 76 18.09 2.31 -9.15
CA GLU A 76 18.22 2.37 -7.71
C GLU A 76 17.10 3.24 -7.14
N GLY A 77 16.54 2.80 -6.01
CA GLY A 77 15.44 3.49 -5.36
C GLY A 77 15.32 3.17 -3.88
N GLU A 78 14.41 3.88 -3.25
CA GLU A 78 14.03 3.67 -1.86
C GLU A 78 12.61 3.12 -1.79
N LEU A 79 12.41 2.10 -0.98
CA LEU A 79 11.08 1.58 -0.66
C LEU A 79 10.84 1.69 0.84
N VAL A 80 9.65 2.13 1.22
CA VAL A 80 9.17 2.07 2.61
C VAL A 80 7.93 1.20 2.67
N LEU A 81 7.95 0.16 3.48
CA LEU A 81 6.75 -0.57 3.86
C LEU A 81 6.25 0.01 5.19
N ILE A 82 5.03 0.52 5.18
CA ILE A 82 4.37 1.15 6.32
C ILE A 82 3.16 0.32 6.71
N TYR A 83 3.23 -0.34 7.86
CA TYR A 83 2.12 -1.13 8.39
C TYR A 83 1.47 -0.41 9.57
N VAL A 84 0.15 -0.28 9.55
CA VAL A 84 -0.61 0.34 10.63
C VAL A 84 -2.02 -0.24 10.70
N THR A 85 -2.54 -0.40 11.91
CA THR A 85 -3.95 -0.74 12.10
C THR A 85 -4.80 0.52 12.13
N GLU A 86 -5.90 0.51 11.39
CA GLU A 86 -6.85 1.63 11.39
C GLU A 86 -8.29 1.15 11.15
N PRO A 87 -9.30 1.91 11.60
CA PRO A 87 -10.69 1.58 11.35
C PRO A 87 -11.12 1.98 9.94
N MET A 88 -11.96 1.15 9.32
CA MET A 88 -12.66 1.44 8.08
C MET A 88 -14.17 1.24 8.25
N ASP A 89 -14.94 1.97 7.44
CA ASP A 89 -16.36 1.68 7.25
C ASP A 89 -16.52 0.55 6.22
N ARG A 90 -17.08 -0.60 6.63
CA ARG A 90 -17.25 -1.77 5.75
C ARG A 90 -18.21 -1.54 4.57
N ARG A 91 -19.03 -0.50 4.62
CA ARG A 91 -19.96 -0.16 3.53
C ARG A 91 -19.27 0.51 2.35
N THR A 92 -18.17 1.22 2.62
CA THR A 92 -17.47 2.06 1.64
C THR A 92 -16.00 1.68 1.46
N TRP A 93 -15.46 0.91 2.41
CA TRP A 93 -14.02 0.62 2.52
C TRP A 93 -13.16 1.89 2.51
N VAL A 94 -13.62 2.89 3.25
CA VAL A 94 -12.93 4.16 3.49
C VAL A 94 -12.59 4.26 4.98
N LYS A 95 -11.41 4.82 5.29
CA LYS A 95 -11.02 5.10 6.68
C LYS A 95 -12.01 6.07 7.29
N ASP A 96 -12.53 5.69 8.44
CA ASP A 96 -13.43 6.54 9.23
C ASP A 96 -13.21 6.26 10.72
N ASP A 97 -12.60 7.22 11.41
CA ASP A 97 -12.32 7.13 12.84
C ASP A 97 -13.60 7.23 13.69
N ALA A 98 -14.67 7.80 13.14
CA ALA A 98 -15.97 8.02 13.79
C ALA A 98 -17.04 6.98 13.41
N VAL A 99 -16.70 5.98 12.59
CA VAL A 99 -17.66 4.99 12.13
C VAL A 99 -18.32 4.24 13.30
N ALA A 100 -19.65 4.09 13.24
CA ALA A 100 -20.41 3.35 14.25
C ALA A 100 -19.98 1.88 14.33
N ALA A 101 -19.98 1.32 15.54
CA ALA A 101 -19.50 -0.03 15.82
C ALA A 101 -20.03 -1.13 14.87
N PRO A 102 -21.31 -1.16 14.44
CA PRO A 102 -21.83 -2.18 13.52
C PRO A 102 -21.19 -2.15 12.12
N HIS A 103 -20.57 -1.02 11.75
CA HIS A 103 -19.95 -0.84 10.44
C HIS A 103 -18.43 -0.73 10.50
N ARG A 104 -17.87 -0.74 11.71
CA ARG A 104 -16.44 -0.63 11.95
C ARG A 104 -15.73 -1.95 11.69
N VAL A 105 -14.70 -1.90 10.85
CA VAL A 105 -13.77 -3.01 10.61
C VAL A 105 -12.36 -2.51 10.87
N GLY A 106 -11.63 -3.22 11.73
CA GLY A 106 -10.20 -3.01 11.88
C GLY A 106 -9.46 -3.62 10.69
N VAL A 107 -8.56 -2.87 10.08
CA VAL A 107 -7.68 -3.38 9.02
C VAL A 107 -6.21 -3.21 9.40
N LEU A 108 -5.38 -4.16 9.00
CA LEU A 108 -3.96 -3.91 8.85
C LEU A 108 -3.76 -3.31 7.46
N LYS A 109 -3.42 -2.03 7.42
CA LYS A 109 -3.06 -1.34 6.19
C LYS A 109 -1.57 -1.46 5.96
N LEU A 110 -1.19 -1.81 4.74
CA LEU A 110 0.16 -1.67 4.21
C LEU A 110 0.17 -0.55 3.18
N ASN A 111 1.08 0.40 3.32
CA ASN A 111 1.49 1.28 2.24
C ASN A 111 2.92 0.91 1.82
N ALA A 112 3.11 0.54 0.56
CA ALA A 112 4.41 0.34 -0.05
C ALA A 112 4.73 1.58 -0.90
N SER A 113 5.60 2.45 -0.38
CA SER A 113 6.01 3.70 -1.03
C SER A 113 7.37 3.50 -1.67
N LEU A 114 7.40 3.42 -3.00
CA LEU A 114 8.63 3.26 -3.80
C LEU A 114 8.94 4.56 -4.51
N ARG A 115 10.19 5.01 -4.42
CA ARG A 115 10.72 6.16 -5.15
C ARG A 115 12.01 5.79 -5.86
N PHE A 116 12.16 6.20 -7.11
CA PHE A 116 13.37 6.01 -7.90
C PHE A 116 13.45 7.07 -8.99
N GLN A 117 14.65 7.23 -9.57
CA GLN A 117 14.91 8.21 -10.63
C GLN A 117 15.01 7.51 -11.99
N THR A 118 14.44 8.13 -13.04
CA THR A 118 14.63 7.72 -14.44
C THR A 118 15.25 8.90 -15.23
N GLY A 119 16.56 8.88 -15.41
CA GLY A 119 17.22 10.03 -16.04
C GLY A 119 16.89 11.31 -15.28
N VAL A 120 16.16 12.24 -15.90
CA VAL A 120 15.90 13.57 -15.34
C VAL A 120 14.65 13.64 -14.44
N TYR A 121 13.80 12.64 -14.40
CA TYR A 121 12.54 12.73 -13.66
C TYR A 121 12.33 11.59 -12.67
N PRO A 122 11.72 11.91 -11.50
CA PRO A 122 11.45 10.92 -10.48
C PRO A 122 10.15 10.14 -10.77
N TYR A 123 10.11 8.91 -10.27
CA TYR A 123 8.91 8.13 -10.06
C TYR A 123 8.52 8.11 -8.60
N SER A 124 7.23 8.27 -8.33
CA SER A 124 6.62 7.99 -7.05
C SER A 124 5.51 6.95 -7.24
N VAL A 125 5.66 5.81 -6.60
CA VAL A 125 4.72 4.69 -6.67
C VAL A 125 4.22 4.39 -5.26
N LEU A 126 2.91 4.40 -5.07
CA LEU A 126 2.30 4.03 -3.80
C LEU A 126 1.30 2.90 -4.04
N THR A 127 1.60 1.73 -3.48
CA THR A 127 0.65 0.62 -3.38
C THR A 127 0.09 0.56 -1.97
N SER A 128 -1.24 0.55 -1.83
CA SER A 128 -1.91 0.41 -0.54
C SER A 128 -2.75 -0.86 -0.51
N VAL A 129 -2.60 -1.66 0.53
CA VAL A 129 -3.37 -2.88 0.78
C VAL A 129 -4.13 -2.72 2.09
N PHE A 130 -5.41 -3.04 2.08
CA PHE A 130 -6.28 -2.97 3.25
C PHE A 130 -6.79 -4.37 3.54
N ALA A 131 -6.25 -5.00 4.58
CA ALA A 131 -6.56 -6.37 4.97
C ALA A 131 -7.25 -6.37 6.34
N PRO A 132 -8.54 -6.78 6.43
CA PRO A 132 -9.21 -6.92 7.71
C PRO A 132 -8.43 -7.81 8.67
N VAL A 133 -8.29 -7.35 9.91
CA VAL A 133 -7.69 -8.14 11.00
C VAL A 133 -8.66 -9.20 11.51
N ASP A 134 -9.95 -8.94 11.35
CA ASP A 134 -11.01 -9.93 11.53
C ASP A 134 -11.18 -10.72 10.24
N ARG A 135 -11.22 -12.04 10.33
CA ARG A 135 -11.30 -12.90 9.15
C ARG A 135 -12.69 -12.83 8.51
N TYR A 136 -12.84 -11.93 7.54
CA TYR A 136 -14.04 -11.86 6.71
C TYR A 136 -14.06 -12.93 5.61
N ARG A 137 -12.89 -13.46 5.25
CA ARG A 137 -12.67 -14.56 4.32
C ARG A 137 -11.95 -15.70 5.01
N ASP A 138 -11.84 -16.84 4.34
CA ASP A 138 -11.18 -18.03 4.88
C ASP A 138 -9.69 -17.80 5.08
N GLU A 139 -9.05 -16.97 4.21
CA GLU A 139 -7.65 -16.63 4.31
C GLU A 139 -7.40 -15.50 5.31
N ALA A 140 -6.42 -15.69 6.19
CA ALA A 140 -5.99 -14.63 7.08
C ALA A 140 -5.47 -13.42 6.30
N PHE A 141 -5.89 -12.22 6.69
CA PHE A 141 -5.51 -10.97 6.03
C PHE A 141 -5.84 -10.90 4.53
N ALA A 142 -6.91 -11.59 4.08
CA ALA A 142 -7.40 -11.43 2.72
C ALA A 142 -7.82 -9.97 2.47
N PRO A 143 -7.31 -9.31 1.42
CA PRO A 143 -7.56 -7.88 1.23
C PRO A 143 -9.00 -7.61 0.81
N VAL A 144 -9.52 -6.45 1.22
CA VAL A 144 -10.81 -5.91 0.78
C VAL A 144 -10.65 -4.77 -0.23
N LYS A 145 -9.46 -4.19 -0.28
CA LYS A 145 -9.13 -3.10 -1.19
C LYS A 145 -7.63 -3.08 -1.42
N ILE A 146 -7.24 -2.90 -2.66
CA ILE A 146 -5.85 -2.68 -3.08
C ILE A 146 -5.87 -1.49 -4.03
N THR A 147 -4.97 -0.53 -3.83
CA THR A 147 -4.84 0.61 -4.73
C THR A 147 -3.38 0.85 -5.08
N LEU A 148 -3.17 1.26 -6.32
CA LEU A 148 -1.88 1.74 -6.83
C LEU A 148 -2.06 3.16 -7.31
N SER A 149 -1.17 4.06 -6.94
CA SER A 149 -0.98 5.33 -7.64
C SER A 149 0.46 5.46 -8.12
N VAL A 150 0.62 5.95 -9.33
CA VAL A 150 1.92 6.20 -9.95
C VAL A 150 1.95 7.63 -10.41
N GLN A 151 2.98 8.34 -10.05
CA GLN A 151 3.21 9.74 -10.44
C GLN A 151 4.61 9.90 -11.04
N GLU A 152 4.67 10.55 -12.16
CA GLU A 152 5.89 11.00 -12.82
C GLU A 152 5.57 12.24 -13.67
N TRP A 153 6.56 12.85 -14.35
CA TRP A 153 6.35 14.15 -14.99
C TRP A 153 5.37 14.15 -16.17
N CYS A 154 5.10 13.01 -16.81
CA CYS A 154 4.10 12.93 -17.87
C CYS A 154 2.67 12.93 -17.35
N GLY A 155 2.46 12.47 -16.12
CA GLY A 155 1.13 12.39 -15.52
C GLY A 155 1.03 11.41 -14.36
N HIS A 156 -0.19 10.98 -14.07
CA HIS A 156 -0.42 10.00 -13.02
C HIS A 156 -1.38 8.91 -13.46
N VAL A 157 -1.32 7.79 -12.75
CA VAL A 157 -2.23 6.66 -12.90
C VAL A 157 -2.75 6.29 -11.52
N PHE A 158 -4.05 6.09 -11.43
CA PHE A 158 -4.70 5.40 -10.31
C PHE A 158 -5.24 4.06 -10.81
N HIS A 159 -5.00 3.00 -10.03
CA HIS A 159 -5.52 1.67 -10.28
C HIS A 159 -6.02 1.09 -8.96
N GLY A 160 -7.32 0.83 -8.84
CA GLY A 160 -7.96 0.27 -7.66
C GLY A 160 -8.58 -1.09 -7.96
N VAL A 161 -8.45 -2.03 -7.02
CA VAL A 161 -9.10 -3.34 -7.06
C VAL A 161 -9.78 -3.57 -5.71
N TRP A 162 -11.06 -3.94 -5.77
CA TRP A 162 -11.88 -4.29 -4.61
C TRP A 162 -12.27 -5.77 -4.72
N PRO A 163 -11.52 -6.64 -4.04
CA PRO A 163 -11.80 -8.08 -4.02
C PRO A 163 -13.21 -8.38 -3.54
N GLY A 164 -13.93 -9.21 -4.25
CA GLY A 164 -15.26 -9.72 -3.91
C GLY A 164 -15.30 -11.25 -3.98
N ASP A 165 -16.49 -11.84 -3.89
CA ASP A 165 -16.67 -13.27 -4.03
C ASP A 165 -16.84 -13.65 -5.51
N GLY A 166 -15.91 -14.45 -6.04
CA GLY A 166 -15.88 -14.86 -7.44
C GLY A 166 -15.47 -13.77 -8.44
N ARG A 167 -15.35 -12.52 -8.03
CA ARG A 167 -14.95 -11.37 -8.85
C ARG A 167 -14.34 -10.26 -8.01
N ALA A 168 -13.58 -9.39 -8.66
CA ALA A 168 -13.12 -8.12 -8.09
C ALA A 168 -13.59 -6.96 -8.94
N ALA A 169 -14.07 -5.88 -8.32
CA ALA A 169 -14.28 -4.64 -9.04
C ALA A 169 -12.94 -3.96 -9.30
N GLU A 170 -12.74 -3.47 -10.52
CA GLU A 170 -11.56 -2.75 -10.93
C GLU A 170 -11.93 -1.33 -11.37
N GLN A 171 -11.12 -0.36 -10.96
CA GLN A 171 -11.13 0.99 -11.51
C GLN A 171 -9.73 1.40 -11.91
N VAL A 172 -9.57 1.84 -13.14
CA VAL A 172 -8.35 2.45 -13.66
C VAL A 172 -8.67 3.86 -14.11
N MET A 173 -7.81 4.80 -13.75
CA MET A 173 -7.81 6.18 -14.25
C MET A 173 -6.37 6.49 -14.64
N SER A 174 -6.11 6.56 -15.94
CA SER A 174 -4.77 6.73 -16.49
C SER A 174 -4.71 7.94 -17.39
N TYR A 175 -3.63 8.69 -17.32
CA TYR A 175 -3.27 9.74 -18.28
C TYR A 175 -3.01 9.16 -19.69
N PHE A 176 -2.63 7.88 -19.79
CA PHE A 176 -2.21 7.26 -21.05
C PHE A 176 -3.41 6.65 -21.77
N ALA A 177 -3.59 7.03 -23.03
CA ALA A 177 -4.76 6.63 -23.84
C ALA A 177 -4.94 5.12 -23.99
N GLU A 178 -3.86 4.34 -24.04
CA GLU A 178 -3.90 2.88 -24.15
C GLU A 178 -4.54 2.19 -22.93
N GLU A 179 -4.47 2.82 -21.77
CA GLU A 179 -5.06 2.32 -20.52
C GLU A 179 -6.41 2.98 -20.27
N GLY A 180 -6.51 4.27 -20.55
CA GLY A 180 -7.72 5.09 -20.47
C GLY A 180 -8.34 5.11 -19.08
N GLU A 181 -9.65 5.43 -19.07
CA GLU A 181 -10.47 5.34 -17.86
C GLU A 181 -11.45 4.18 -18.01
N ARG A 182 -11.43 3.26 -17.06
CA ARG A 182 -12.33 2.10 -17.08
C ARG A 182 -12.77 1.67 -15.70
N ARG A 183 -13.96 1.11 -15.65
CA ARG A 183 -14.48 0.35 -14.53
C ARG A 183 -15.01 -0.96 -15.06
N ARG A 184 -14.65 -2.07 -14.44
CA ARG A 184 -15.12 -3.41 -14.83
C ARG A 184 -15.02 -4.39 -13.68
N ASP A 185 -15.67 -5.53 -13.82
CA ASP A 185 -15.43 -6.69 -12.98
C ASP A 185 -14.34 -7.57 -13.60
N VAL A 186 -13.44 -8.04 -12.77
CA VAL A 186 -12.41 -9.04 -13.09
C VAL A 186 -12.81 -10.35 -12.45
N ALA A 187 -12.86 -11.43 -13.22
CA ALA A 187 -13.13 -12.75 -12.67
C ALA A 187 -11.98 -13.18 -11.75
N THR A 188 -12.33 -13.49 -10.51
CA THR A 188 -11.40 -13.97 -9.48
C THR A 188 -12.03 -15.16 -8.78
N PRO A 189 -11.73 -16.41 -9.22
CA PRO A 189 -12.26 -17.62 -8.57
C PRO A 189 -12.09 -17.57 -7.05
N GLY A 190 -12.96 -18.26 -6.31
CA GLY A 190 -12.89 -18.32 -4.85
C GLY A 190 -11.50 -18.74 -4.37
N GLY A 191 -11.00 -18.10 -3.30
CA GLY A 191 -9.64 -18.33 -2.81
C GLY A 191 -8.52 -17.65 -3.61
N THR A 192 -8.84 -16.77 -4.59
CA THR A 192 -7.83 -16.00 -5.32
C THR A 192 -7.02 -15.12 -4.38
N LEU A 193 -5.70 -15.29 -4.40
CA LEU A 193 -4.76 -14.40 -3.72
C LEU A 193 -4.44 -13.16 -4.57
N TYR A 194 -3.91 -12.15 -3.91
CA TYR A 194 -3.45 -10.91 -4.54
C TYR A 194 -1.99 -10.70 -4.17
N GLU A 195 -1.10 -10.61 -5.15
CA GLU A 195 0.35 -10.56 -4.90
C GLU A 195 0.74 -9.39 -3.97
N ASP A 196 0.09 -8.22 -4.11
CA ASP A 196 0.37 -7.09 -3.23
C ASP A 196 0.02 -7.37 -1.75
N ALA A 197 -0.97 -8.25 -1.48
CA ALA A 197 -1.34 -8.65 -0.12
C ALA A 197 -0.36 -9.67 0.49
N LEU A 198 0.44 -10.35 -0.32
CA LEU A 198 1.45 -11.30 0.17
C LEU A 198 2.47 -10.62 1.09
N LEU A 199 2.73 -9.32 0.92
CA LEU A 199 3.59 -8.56 1.83
C LEU A 199 3.02 -8.43 3.26
N ILE A 200 1.74 -8.75 3.47
CA ILE A 200 1.11 -8.93 4.79
C ILE A 200 1.02 -10.41 5.14
N GLN A 201 0.47 -11.24 4.24
CA GLN A 201 0.10 -12.62 4.52
C GLN A 201 1.31 -13.51 4.81
N LEU A 202 2.42 -13.34 4.07
CA LEU A 202 3.64 -14.11 4.26
C LEU A 202 4.42 -13.75 5.54
N ARG A 203 4.04 -12.67 6.23
CA ARG A 203 4.56 -12.38 7.56
C ARG A 203 4.01 -13.34 8.63
N GLU A 204 2.97 -14.10 8.31
CA GLU A 204 2.38 -15.11 9.21
C GLU A 204 2.02 -14.52 10.61
N LEU A 205 1.50 -13.29 10.63
CA LEU A 205 1.24 -12.53 11.87
C LEU A 205 0.13 -13.14 12.75
N ASP A 206 -0.75 -13.95 12.16
CA ASP A 206 -1.84 -14.64 12.84
C ASP A 206 -1.93 -16.12 12.44
N GLY A 207 -0.79 -16.78 12.46
CA GLY A 207 -0.64 -18.17 12.08
C GLY A 207 0.07 -18.39 10.74
N PRO A 208 0.48 -19.63 10.47
CA PRO A 208 1.27 -19.94 9.30
C PRO A 208 0.46 -19.80 8.02
N PHE A 209 1.04 -19.18 6.99
CA PHE A 209 0.47 -19.09 5.65
C PHE A 209 0.22 -20.51 5.09
N ALA A 210 -0.97 -20.70 4.49
CA ALA A 210 -1.40 -21.99 3.93
C ALA A 210 -1.23 -23.19 4.91
N GLY A 211 -1.42 -22.96 6.23
CA GLY A 211 -1.22 -24.00 7.24
C GLY A 211 0.24 -24.45 7.40
N GLY A 212 1.20 -23.69 6.87
CA GLY A 212 2.63 -24.00 6.91
C GLY A 212 3.15 -24.82 5.75
N GLY A 213 2.28 -25.18 4.79
CA GLY A 213 2.60 -25.90 3.56
C GLY A 213 2.81 -24.99 2.34
N ASP A 214 2.93 -25.65 1.20
CA ASP A 214 2.91 -24.99 -0.10
C ASP A 214 1.47 -24.63 -0.49
N TRP A 215 1.34 -23.56 -1.29
CA TRP A 215 0.05 -23.11 -1.81
C TRP A 215 0.05 -23.19 -3.35
N ARG A 216 -1.09 -23.58 -3.92
CA ARG A 216 -1.36 -23.51 -5.35
C ARG A 216 -2.79 -23.02 -5.58
N GLY A 217 -2.97 -22.10 -6.52
CA GLY A 217 -4.29 -21.58 -6.85
C GLY A 217 -4.23 -20.36 -7.76
N SER A 218 -5.31 -19.62 -7.75
CA SER A 218 -5.50 -18.41 -8.54
C SER A 218 -4.87 -17.19 -7.84
N LEU A 219 -4.14 -16.36 -8.58
CA LEU A 219 -3.47 -15.16 -8.08
C LEU A 219 -3.71 -13.99 -9.04
N VAL A 220 -4.01 -12.81 -8.50
CA VAL A 220 -3.91 -11.55 -9.24
C VAL A 220 -2.50 -11.00 -9.02
N PRO A 221 -1.68 -10.82 -10.09
CA PRO A 221 -0.35 -10.24 -10.00
C PRO A 221 -0.36 -8.83 -9.39
N SER A 222 0.79 -8.39 -8.89
CA SER A 222 0.97 -7.04 -8.34
C SER A 222 0.49 -5.97 -9.32
N LEU A 223 -0.27 -4.99 -8.83
CA LEU A 223 -0.77 -3.88 -9.64
C LEU A 223 0.39 -3.08 -10.25
N TRP A 224 1.52 -2.97 -9.54
CA TRP A 224 2.74 -2.36 -10.09
C TRP A 224 3.32 -3.18 -11.25
N SER A 225 3.37 -4.51 -11.14
CA SER A 225 3.84 -5.39 -12.22
C SER A 225 2.91 -5.33 -13.44
N ILE A 226 1.59 -5.33 -13.21
CA ILE A 226 0.56 -5.14 -14.25
C ILE A 226 0.79 -3.82 -14.97
N ARG A 227 0.97 -2.72 -14.20
CA ARG A 227 1.20 -1.37 -14.75
C ARG A 227 2.48 -1.29 -15.56
N ARG A 228 3.60 -1.84 -15.07
CA ARG A 228 4.88 -1.82 -15.79
C ARG A 228 4.82 -2.58 -17.11
N ALA A 229 4.10 -3.67 -17.13
CA ALA A 229 3.97 -4.55 -18.29
C ALA A 229 2.85 -4.14 -19.24
N HIS A 230 2.08 -3.09 -18.93
CA HIS A 230 0.89 -2.64 -19.68
C HIS A 230 -0.09 -3.80 -19.95
N ARG A 231 -0.30 -4.66 -18.96
CA ARG A 231 -1.18 -5.83 -19.08
C ARG A 231 -2.54 -5.56 -18.44
N PRO A 232 -3.61 -6.20 -18.91
CA PRO A 232 -4.88 -6.17 -18.21
C PRO A 232 -4.78 -6.95 -16.89
N THR A 233 -5.52 -6.50 -15.87
CA THR A 233 -5.71 -7.27 -14.64
C THR A 233 -6.45 -8.55 -14.95
N ALA A 234 -5.86 -9.67 -14.55
CA ALA A 234 -6.44 -11.00 -14.67
C ALA A 234 -5.86 -11.92 -13.59
N ALA A 235 -6.67 -12.86 -13.14
CA ALA A 235 -6.18 -13.93 -12.29
C ALA A 235 -5.43 -14.96 -13.12
N VAL A 236 -4.32 -15.48 -12.59
CA VAL A 236 -3.44 -16.48 -13.20
C VAL A 236 -3.20 -17.63 -12.24
N GLU A 237 -2.90 -18.81 -12.77
CA GLU A 237 -2.44 -19.92 -11.95
C GLU A 237 -1.07 -19.62 -11.36
N ALA A 238 -0.91 -19.85 -10.06
CA ALA A 238 0.32 -19.58 -9.33
C ALA A 238 0.60 -20.65 -8.27
N THR A 239 1.86 -20.70 -7.86
CA THR A 239 2.33 -21.51 -6.73
C THR A 239 3.16 -20.67 -5.78
N ILE A 240 3.05 -20.94 -4.49
CA ILE A 240 3.93 -20.39 -3.46
C ILE A 240 4.49 -21.57 -2.68
N THR A 241 5.80 -21.76 -2.73
CA THR A 241 6.48 -22.77 -1.91
C THR A 241 7.09 -22.13 -0.70
N ARG A 242 7.03 -22.82 0.46
CA ARG A 242 7.59 -22.39 1.72
C ARG A 242 8.74 -23.29 2.13
N SER A 243 9.87 -22.71 2.53
CA SER A 243 11.03 -23.46 3.04
C SER A 243 11.76 -22.68 4.13
N ARG A 244 12.62 -23.37 4.88
CA ARG A 244 13.64 -22.71 5.69
C ARG A 244 14.88 -22.52 4.82
N ALA A 245 15.52 -21.37 4.97
CA ALA A 245 16.73 -21.00 4.24
C ALA A 245 17.66 -20.19 5.12
N GLN A 246 18.82 -19.83 4.59
CA GLN A 246 19.75 -18.90 5.23
C GLN A 246 19.83 -17.62 4.42
N ARG A 247 19.89 -16.49 5.12
CA ARG A 247 20.20 -15.18 4.56
C ARG A 247 21.18 -14.49 5.51
N ASP A 248 22.33 -14.09 5.01
CA ASP A 248 23.37 -13.40 5.79
C ASP A 248 23.72 -14.13 7.12
N GLY A 249 23.71 -15.47 7.10
CA GLY A 249 24.02 -16.32 8.26
C GLY A 249 22.86 -16.53 9.25
N ALA A 250 21.68 -15.93 9.01
CA ALA A 250 20.49 -16.10 9.84
C ALA A 250 19.45 -17.01 9.17
N GLU A 251 18.73 -17.81 9.95
CA GLU A 251 17.60 -18.59 9.45
C GLU A 251 16.46 -17.67 9.01
N VAL A 252 15.84 -17.98 7.89
CA VAL A 252 14.67 -17.26 7.35
C VAL A 252 13.59 -18.24 6.88
N HIS A 253 12.34 -17.80 6.88
CA HIS A 253 11.30 -18.44 6.09
C HIS A 253 11.38 -17.87 4.67
N ARG A 254 11.65 -18.73 3.70
CA ARG A 254 11.71 -18.37 2.28
C ARG A 254 10.44 -18.78 1.58
N PHE A 255 9.81 -17.83 0.91
CA PHE A 255 8.65 -18.06 0.06
C PHE A 255 9.03 -17.81 -1.40
N VAL A 256 8.69 -18.74 -2.28
CA VAL A 256 8.95 -18.59 -3.72
C VAL A 256 7.63 -18.62 -4.46
N LEU A 257 7.20 -17.46 -4.93
CA LEU A 257 6.04 -17.28 -5.80
C LEU A 257 6.44 -17.53 -7.26
N ARG A 258 5.60 -18.31 -8.00
CA ARG A 258 5.78 -18.55 -9.44
C ARG A 258 4.45 -18.47 -10.17
N TYR A 259 4.44 -17.75 -11.28
CA TYR A 259 3.34 -17.73 -12.25
C TYR A 259 3.85 -17.24 -13.62
N GLY A 260 3.32 -17.79 -14.74
CA GLY A 260 3.54 -17.26 -16.09
C GLY A 260 4.99 -16.96 -16.46
N GLY A 261 5.97 -17.75 -15.99
CA GLY A 261 7.41 -17.50 -16.18
C GLY A 261 8.03 -16.49 -15.21
N TYR A 262 7.23 -15.82 -14.39
CA TYR A 262 7.72 -14.93 -13.33
C TYR A 262 8.01 -15.71 -12.05
N THR A 263 9.07 -15.33 -11.37
CA THR A 263 9.43 -15.84 -10.04
C THR A 263 9.79 -14.68 -9.11
N ARG A 264 9.26 -14.71 -7.89
CA ARG A 264 9.67 -13.81 -6.79
C ARG A 264 10.01 -14.64 -5.56
N THR A 265 11.19 -14.43 -5.00
CA THR A 265 11.66 -15.07 -3.77
C THR A 265 11.67 -14.04 -2.66
N LEU A 266 10.88 -14.26 -1.60
CA LEU A 266 10.80 -13.39 -0.42
C LEU A 266 11.39 -14.11 0.79
N ASP A 267 12.17 -13.40 1.58
CA ASP A 267 12.72 -13.86 2.86
C ASP A 267 12.07 -13.10 4.02
N VAL A 268 11.58 -13.85 5.00
CA VAL A 268 10.84 -13.35 6.17
C VAL A 268 11.48 -13.89 7.44
N GLU A 269 11.54 -13.07 8.49
CA GLU A 269 11.99 -13.52 9.82
C GLU A 269 11.12 -14.67 10.32
N PRO A 270 11.71 -15.75 10.87
CA PRO A 270 10.96 -16.91 11.34
C PRO A 270 10.20 -16.65 12.65
N GLY A 271 10.50 -15.54 13.34
CA GLY A 271 9.90 -15.16 14.62
C GLY A 271 9.98 -13.66 14.88
N GLY A 272 9.72 -13.25 16.12
CA GLY A 272 9.74 -11.85 16.52
C GLY A 272 8.71 -11.02 15.77
N ALA A 273 9.13 -9.93 15.13
CA ALA A 273 8.27 -9.04 14.35
C ALA A 273 7.87 -9.62 12.98
N ARG A 274 8.49 -10.74 12.55
CA ARG A 274 8.24 -11.39 11.26
C ARG A 274 8.35 -10.40 10.09
N ARG A 275 9.44 -9.62 10.11
CA ARG A 275 9.69 -8.60 9.09
C ARG A 275 10.06 -9.27 7.78
N ILE A 276 9.67 -8.65 6.68
CA ILE A 276 10.18 -9.01 5.35
C ILE A 276 11.61 -8.48 5.26
N LEU A 277 12.59 -9.37 5.09
CA LEU A 277 14.00 -9.01 5.00
C LEU A 277 14.39 -8.56 3.60
N GLY A 278 13.58 -8.89 2.62
CA GLY A 278 13.75 -8.49 1.22
C GLY A 278 13.21 -9.53 0.27
N TRP A 279 13.36 -9.24 -1.01
CA TRP A 279 12.99 -10.16 -2.09
C TRP A 279 13.80 -9.93 -3.34
N GLN A 280 13.84 -10.94 -4.19
CA GLN A 280 14.39 -10.88 -5.54
C GLN A 280 13.36 -11.43 -6.52
N ALA A 281 13.34 -10.88 -7.73
CA ALA A 281 12.43 -11.33 -8.77
C ALA A 281 13.15 -11.55 -10.11
N SER A 282 12.55 -12.40 -10.95
CA SER A 282 13.14 -12.80 -12.25
C SER A 282 13.23 -11.65 -13.26
N ASP A 283 12.55 -10.52 -13.02
CA ASP A 283 12.67 -9.30 -13.82
C ASP A 283 13.81 -8.38 -13.37
N GLY A 284 14.63 -8.85 -12.43
CA GLY A 284 15.79 -8.14 -11.89
C GLY A 284 15.49 -7.30 -10.64
N GLU A 285 14.23 -7.20 -10.21
CA GLU A 285 13.90 -6.50 -8.95
C GLU A 285 14.65 -7.15 -7.78
N ASP A 286 15.29 -6.31 -6.97
CA ASP A 286 16.06 -6.72 -5.80
C ASP A 286 15.89 -5.72 -4.67
N VAL A 287 15.39 -6.19 -3.50
CA VAL A 287 14.99 -5.36 -2.39
C VAL A 287 15.57 -5.89 -1.09
N HIS A 288 16.23 -5.03 -0.33
CA HIS A 288 16.91 -5.37 0.91
C HIS A 288 16.48 -4.45 2.06
N LEU A 289 16.03 -5.04 3.17
CA LEU A 289 15.72 -4.30 4.39
C LEU A 289 16.97 -3.60 4.93
N VAL A 290 16.87 -2.31 5.22
CA VAL A 290 17.90 -1.54 5.89
C VAL A 290 17.64 -1.48 7.39
N ARG A 291 16.45 -1.00 7.78
CA ARG A 291 16.08 -0.84 9.18
C ARG A 291 14.56 -0.75 9.33
N THR A 292 14.09 -1.10 10.53
CA THR A 292 12.68 -0.95 10.92
C THR A 292 12.57 -0.11 12.19
N ALA A 293 11.57 0.76 12.23
CA ALA A 293 11.18 1.50 13.44
C ALA A 293 9.66 1.45 13.65
N ARG A 294 9.21 1.61 14.89
CA ARG A 294 7.79 1.79 15.21
C ARG A 294 7.56 3.21 15.69
N LEU A 295 6.79 3.98 14.93
CA LEU A 295 6.63 5.43 15.10
C LEU A 295 5.17 5.83 14.85
N PRO A 296 4.66 6.84 15.57
CA PRO A 296 3.43 7.53 15.22
C PRO A 296 3.74 8.59 14.12
N TYR A 297 4.16 8.14 12.93
CA TYR A 297 4.72 9.01 11.88
C TYR A 297 3.80 10.16 11.46
N TRP A 298 2.48 10.01 11.63
CA TRP A 298 1.51 11.09 11.36
C TRP A 298 1.63 12.28 12.30
N GLN A 299 2.38 12.15 13.39
CA GLN A 299 2.71 13.23 14.33
C GLN A 299 4.08 13.85 14.01
N LEU A 300 4.88 13.23 13.14
CA LEU A 300 6.19 13.67 12.71
C LEU A 300 6.08 14.36 11.34
N ASN A 301 5.46 15.54 11.31
CA ASN A 301 5.10 16.25 10.08
C ASN A 301 5.46 17.74 10.13
N HIS A 302 6.35 18.14 11.03
CA HIS A 302 6.89 19.48 11.13
C HIS A 302 8.24 19.61 10.42
N ASN A 303 8.62 20.83 10.06
CA ASN A 303 9.95 21.12 9.55
C ASN A 303 11.01 20.68 10.57
N GLY A 304 11.99 19.90 10.15
CA GLY A 304 13.00 19.31 11.02
C GLY A 304 12.73 17.85 11.41
N ASP A 305 11.51 17.34 11.19
CA ASP A 305 11.20 15.94 11.43
C ASP A 305 11.78 15.01 10.35
N GLU A 306 12.29 15.57 9.24
CA GLU A 306 12.88 14.81 8.14
C GLU A 306 14.04 13.92 8.61
N GLY A 307 14.82 14.38 9.59
CA GLY A 307 15.90 13.59 10.20
C GLY A 307 15.43 12.28 10.83
N GLN A 308 14.14 12.17 11.20
CA GLN A 308 13.56 10.93 11.73
C GLN A 308 13.53 9.79 10.69
N ARG A 309 13.70 10.09 9.39
CA ARG A 309 13.81 9.09 8.33
C ARG A 309 14.99 8.14 8.55
N ALA A 310 16.05 8.60 9.18
CA ALA A 310 17.20 7.79 9.54
C ALA A 310 16.85 6.63 10.51
N LEU A 311 15.76 6.76 11.30
CA LEU A 311 15.31 5.70 12.22
C LEU A 311 14.89 4.43 11.50
N PHE A 312 14.44 4.54 10.26
CA PHE A 312 14.11 3.39 9.41
C PHE A 312 15.02 3.27 8.17
N GLY A 313 16.24 3.84 8.26
CA GLY A 313 17.33 3.55 7.34
C GLY A 313 17.28 4.32 6.03
N LEU A 314 16.55 5.43 5.95
CA LEU A 314 16.53 6.32 4.80
C LEU A 314 17.29 7.62 5.13
N GLY A 315 17.96 8.20 4.11
CA GLY A 315 18.61 9.50 4.24
C GLY A 315 17.62 10.67 4.40
N ASP A 316 18.13 11.87 4.61
CA ASP A 316 17.38 13.08 4.97
C ASP A 316 16.45 13.64 3.88
N GLY A 317 16.05 12.85 2.91
CA GLY A 317 15.04 13.24 1.90
C GLY A 317 15.54 14.11 0.75
N GLY A 318 16.83 14.44 0.72
CA GLY A 318 17.42 15.37 -0.24
C GLY A 318 18.52 14.82 -1.16
N GLU A 319 19.10 13.66 -0.88
CA GLU A 319 20.16 13.08 -1.72
C GLU A 319 19.90 11.60 -1.97
N ALA A 320 19.98 11.21 -3.26
CA ALA A 320 20.19 9.80 -3.59
C ALA A 320 21.50 9.36 -2.91
N PRO A 321 21.59 8.13 -2.35
CA PRO A 321 22.78 7.70 -1.64
C PRO A 321 24.00 7.83 -2.53
N ASP A 322 24.93 8.70 -2.14
CA ASP A 322 26.26 8.79 -2.72
C ASP A 322 26.98 7.45 -2.56
N GLY A 323 27.21 6.75 -3.63
CA GLY A 323 27.91 5.47 -3.57
C GLY A 323 28.12 4.74 -4.89
N ALA A 324 27.90 5.40 -6.04
CA ALA A 324 28.47 4.91 -7.30
C ALA A 324 29.75 5.68 -7.62
N PRO A 325 30.92 5.05 -7.86
CA PRO A 325 32.09 5.76 -8.31
C PRO A 325 31.78 6.39 -9.67
N ARG A 326 31.87 7.73 -9.74
CA ARG A 326 31.85 8.47 -10.99
C ARG A 326 33.13 8.10 -11.74
N THR A 327 33.02 7.33 -12.80
CA THR A 327 34.08 7.25 -13.79
C THR A 327 34.16 8.60 -14.52
N PRO A 328 35.30 9.26 -14.55
CA PRO A 328 35.47 10.49 -15.31
C PRO A 328 35.41 10.21 -16.82
N PRO A 329 35.14 11.25 -17.64
CA PRO A 329 34.88 11.15 -19.07
C PRO A 329 36.05 10.63 -19.87
#